data_fbf1d2da3d1dbc2a3c1fdc02c307825e
#
_entry.id   fbf1d2da3d1dbc2a3c1fdc02c307825e
#
_cell.length_a   1.000
_cell.length_b   1.000
_cell.length_c   1.000
_cell.angle_alpha   90.00
_cell.angle_beta   90.00
_cell.angle_gamma   90.00
#
_symmetry.space_group_name_H-M   'P 1'
#
loop_
_entity.id
_entity.type
_entity.pdbx_description
1 polymer ?
#
loop_
_entity_poly.entity_id
_entity_poly.type
_entity_poly.pdbx_seq_one_letter_code
_entity_poly.pdbx_strand_id
1 'polypeptide(L)'
;VHRAINQQALVNLKKALRLDPSNPTAYFQMAKGYGQLDETALAQWALAEYHAALGSREAKRHARRAAKGLKKGTVEYIRTIDIISGPDKPGSR
;
A
#
# COMPACT_ATOMS: atom_id res chain seq x y z
N VAL A 1 12.57 19.97 -3.59
CA VAL A 1 11.28 20.59 -3.49
C VAL A 1 10.15 19.55 -3.63
N HIS A 2 10.17 18.78 -4.72
CA HIS A 2 9.14 17.76 -4.92
C HIS A 2 9.16 16.69 -3.84
N ARG A 3 10.36 16.29 -3.38
CA ARG A 3 10.47 15.29 -2.32
C ARG A 3 9.86 15.78 -1.02
N ALA A 4 10.10 17.06 -0.66
CA ALA A 4 9.54 17.61 0.56
C ALA A 4 8.02 17.68 0.51
N ILE A 5 7.46 18.07 -0.64
CA ILE A 5 6.01 18.12 -0.83
C ILE A 5 5.42 16.71 -0.72
N ASN A 6 6.08 15.71 -1.35
CA ASN A 6 5.58 14.34 -1.32
C ASN A 6 5.66 13.74 0.08
N GLN A 7 6.71 14.05 0.83
CA GLN A 7 6.84 13.57 2.20
C GLN A 7 5.73 14.15 3.09
N GLN A 8 5.43 15.42 2.94
CA GLN A 8 4.34 16.04 3.70
C GLN A 8 3.00 15.42 3.33
N ALA A 9 2.77 15.17 2.04
CA ALA A 9 1.55 14.52 1.59
C ALA A 9 1.41 13.12 2.20
N LEU A 10 2.51 12.37 2.29
CA LEU A 10 2.49 11.05 2.91
C LEU A 10 2.12 11.12 4.39
N VAL A 11 2.64 12.11 5.11
CA VAL A 11 2.29 12.32 6.52
C VAL A 11 0.78 12.55 6.65
N ASN A 12 0.24 13.40 5.79
CA ASN A 12 -1.20 13.73 5.83
C ASN A 12 -2.06 12.52 5.46
N LEU A 13 -1.62 11.72 4.49
CA LEU A 13 -2.35 10.51 4.09
C LEU A 13 -2.34 9.47 5.20
N LYS A 14 -1.23 9.32 5.91
CA LYS A 14 -1.17 8.40 7.06
C LYS A 14 -2.13 8.84 8.16
N LYS A 15 -2.26 10.14 8.38
CA LYS A 15 -3.25 10.67 9.34
C LYS A 15 -4.67 10.34 8.89
N ALA A 16 -4.96 10.49 7.60
CA ALA A 16 -6.27 10.17 7.05
C ALA A 16 -6.59 8.69 7.25
N LEU A 17 -5.61 7.81 7.09
CA LEU A 17 -5.80 6.37 7.26
C LEU A 17 -6.04 5.97 8.69
N ARG A 18 -5.62 6.78 9.67
CA ARG A 18 -5.96 6.50 11.06
C ARG A 18 -7.46 6.67 11.32
N LEU A 19 -8.11 7.55 10.55
CA LEU A 19 -9.55 7.78 10.66
C LEU A 19 -10.35 6.82 9.80
N ASP A 20 -9.79 6.41 8.67
CA ASP A 20 -10.44 5.49 7.73
C ASP A 20 -9.39 4.51 7.19
N PRO A 21 -9.12 3.41 7.92
CA PRO A 21 -8.00 2.51 7.60
C PRO A 21 -8.11 1.78 6.26
N SER A 22 -9.28 1.74 5.66
CA SER A 22 -9.47 1.04 4.39
C SER A 22 -9.73 1.98 3.22
N ASN A 23 -9.40 3.26 3.37
CA ASN A 23 -9.67 4.26 2.33
C ASN A 23 -8.80 4.00 1.09
N PRO A 24 -9.38 3.52 -0.03
CA PRO A 24 -8.58 3.19 -1.21
C PRO A 24 -7.94 4.42 -1.85
N THR A 25 -8.63 5.56 -1.83
CA THR A 25 -8.08 6.79 -2.40
C THR A 25 -6.78 7.19 -1.70
N ALA A 26 -6.75 7.09 -0.37
CA ALA A 26 -5.54 7.42 0.38
C ALA A 26 -4.37 6.51 -0.01
N TYR A 27 -4.62 5.22 -0.11
CA TYR A 27 -3.57 4.28 -0.51
C TYR A 27 -3.08 4.54 -1.94
N PHE A 28 -3.98 4.87 -2.85
CA PHE A 28 -3.59 5.19 -4.22
C PHE A 28 -2.66 6.40 -4.26
N GLN A 29 -3.00 7.45 -3.51
CA GLN A 29 -2.16 8.64 -3.42
C GLN A 29 -0.82 8.33 -2.76
N MET A 30 -0.81 7.46 -1.74
CA MET A 30 0.44 7.04 -1.13
C MET A 30 1.34 6.31 -2.13
N ALA A 31 0.76 5.45 -2.96
CA ALA A 31 1.53 4.75 -3.99
C ALA A 31 2.21 5.74 -4.92
N LYS A 32 1.51 6.78 -5.33
CA LYS A 32 2.09 7.82 -6.18
C LYS A 32 3.22 8.55 -5.47
N GLY A 33 3.01 8.92 -4.21
CA GLY A 33 4.03 9.62 -3.43
C GLY A 33 5.29 8.78 -3.24
N TYR A 34 5.12 7.52 -2.87
CA TYR A 34 6.26 6.63 -2.72
C TYR A 34 6.99 6.42 -4.04
N GLY A 35 6.25 6.30 -5.14
CA GLY A 35 6.88 6.16 -6.46
C GLY A 35 7.74 7.36 -6.81
N GLN A 36 7.29 8.57 -6.47
CA GLN A 36 8.05 9.78 -6.71
C GLN A 36 9.30 9.89 -5.84
N LEU A 37 9.31 9.19 -4.70
CA LEU A 37 10.45 9.15 -3.79
C LEU A 37 11.37 7.96 -4.09
N ASP A 38 11.11 7.22 -5.16
CA ASP A 38 11.86 6.01 -5.54
C ASP A 38 11.76 4.90 -4.48
N GLU A 39 10.73 4.94 -3.65
CA GLU A 39 10.45 3.91 -2.66
C GLU A 39 9.55 2.84 -3.30
N THR A 40 10.14 2.06 -4.19
CA THR A 40 9.39 1.13 -5.04
C THR A 40 8.62 0.07 -4.24
N ALA A 41 9.26 -0.51 -3.22
CA ALA A 41 8.61 -1.55 -2.42
C ALA A 41 7.42 -0.99 -1.64
N LEU A 42 7.57 0.21 -1.08
CA LEU A 42 6.47 0.87 -0.38
C LEU A 42 5.35 1.26 -1.34
N ALA A 43 5.71 1.69 -2.57
CA ALA A 43 4.70 1.97 -3.57
C ALA A 43 3.88 0.71 -3.91
N GLN A 44 4.55 -0.43 -4.04
CA GLN A 44 3.86 -1.70 -4.30
C GLN A 44 2.99 -2.11 -3.13
N TRP A 45 3.47 -1.91 -1.90
CA TRP A 45 2.65 -2.18 -0.73
C TRP A 45 1.37 -1.32 -0.74
N ALA A 46 1.49 -0.03 -1.02
CA ALA A 46 0.33 0.86 -1.06
C ALA A 46 -0.66 0.44 -2.15
N LEU A 47 -0.16 0.01 -3.31
CA LEU A 47 -1.03 -0.53 -4.37
C LEU A 47 -1.71 -1.81 -3.93
N ALA A 48 -1.02 -2.67 -3.17
CA ALA A 48 -1.63 -3.88 -2.65
C ALA A 48 -2.78 -3.55 -1.71
N GLU A 49 -2.60 -2.58 -0.81
CA GLU A 49 -3.67 -2.15 0.09
C GLU A 49 -4.84 -1.53 -0.67
N TYR A 50 -4.53 -0.74 -1.70
CA TYR A 50 -5.54 -0.14 -2.56
C TYR A 50 -6.42 -1.21 -3.20
N HIS A 51 -5.79 -2.20 -3.83
CA HIS A 51 -6.52 -3.28 -4.48
C HIS A 51 -7.26 -4.18 -3.48
N ALA A 52 -6.65 -4.40 -2.30
CA ALA A 52 -7.33 -5.17 -1.25
C ALA A 52 -8.60 -4.46 -0.80
N ALA A 53 -8.55 -3.14 -0.65
CA ALA A 53 -9.72 -2.35 -0.27
C ALA A 53 -10.84 -2.44 -1.31
N LEU A 54 -10.47 -2.59 -2.59
CA LEU A 54 -11.43 -2.74 -3.68
C LEU A 54 -11.89 -4.19 -3.89
N GLY A 55 -11.31 -5.14 -3.18
CA GLY A 55 -11.61 -6.56 -3.38
C GLY A 55 -11.06 -7.12 -4.68
N SER A 56 -9.98 -6.53 -5.18
CA SER A 56 -9.39 -6.91 -6.46
C SER A 56 -8.32 -7.98 -6.29
N ARG A 57 -8.27 -8.93 -7.24
CA ARG A 57 -7.23 -9.97 -7.27
C ARG A 57 -5.83 -9.40 -7.43
N GLU A 58 -5.73 -8.18 -7.95
CA GLU A 58 -4.44 -7.53 -8.16
C GLU A 58 -3.69 -7.30 -6.84
N ALA A 59 -4.41 -7.30 -5.71
CA ALA A 59 -3.80 -7.07 -4.41
C ALA A 59 -2.65 -8.02 -4.13
N LYS A 60 -2.84 -9.33 -4.37
CA LYS A 60 -1.79 -10.31 -4.08
C LYS A 60 -0.57 -10.16 -4.99
N ARG A 61 -0.78 -9.78 -6.24
CA ARG A 61 0.33 -9.56 -7.17
C ARG A 61 1.22 -8.42 -6.68
N HIS A 62 0.61 -7.30 -6.32
CA HIS A 62 1.38 -6.16 -5.80
C HIS A 62 2.02 -6.50 -4.45
N ALA A 63 1.31 -7.25 -3.61
CA ALA A 63 1.87 -7.66 -2.31
C ALA A 63 3.11 -8.53 -2.48
N ARG A 64 3.10 -9.45 -3.42
CA ARG A 64 4.28 -10.29 -3.66
C ARG A 64 5.47 -9.46 -4.13
N ARG A 65 5.24 -8.46 -4.98
CA ARG A 65 6.30 -7.55 -5.41
C ARG A 65 6.83 -6.73 -4.24
N ALA A 66 5.94 -6.24 -3.39
CA ALA A 66 6.33 -5.46 -2.22
C ALA A 66 7.19 -6.30 -1.26
N ALA A 67 6.80 -7.55 -1.03
CA ALA A 67 7.50 -8.41 -0.07
C ALA A 67 8.97 -8.61 -0.43
N LYS A 68 9.30 -8.54 -1.71
CA LYS A 68 10.69 -8.72 -2.16
C LYS A 68 11.60 -7.58 -1.72
N GLY A 69 11.05 -6.39 -1.53
CA GLY A 69 11.85 -5.22 -1.23
C GLY A 69 11.58 -4.59 0.14
N LEU A 70 10.53 -5.01 0.82
CA LEU A 70 10.22 -4.45 2.14
C LEU A 70 11.12 -5.05 3.22
N LYS A 71 11.44 -4.24 4.19
CA LYS A 71 12.23 -4.70 5.33
C LYS A 71 11.35 -5.56 6.23
N LYS A 72 11.82 -6.77 6.54
CA LYS A 72 11.10 -7.69 7.41
C LYS A 72 10.94 -7.06 8.81
N GLY A 73 9.79 -7.31 9.43
CA GLY A 73 9.49 -6.80 10.75
C GLY A 73 8.81 -5.44 10.76
N THR A 74 8.72 -4.76 9.62
CA THR A 74 7.98 -3.51 9.55
C THR A 74 6.48 -3.78 9.46
N VAL A 75 5.68 -2.79 9.84
CA VAL A 75 4.22 -2.89 9.74
C VAL A 75 3.80 -3.15 8.30
N GLU A 76 4.45 -2.47 7.35
CA GLU A 76 4.15 -2.65 5.93
C GLU A 76 4.43 -4.09 5.47
N TYR A 77 5.53 -4.67 5.94
CA TYR A 77 5.85 -6.06 5.60
C TYR A 77 4.80 -7.01 6.18
N ILE A 78 4.43 -6.83 7.44
CA ILE A 78 3.45 -7.67 8.12
C ILE A 78 2.11 -7.61 7.39
N ARG A 79 1.65 -6.42 7.04
CA ARG A 79 0.40 -6.26 6.30
C ARG A 79 0.48 -6.89 4.91
N THR A 80 1.65 -6.79 4.27
CA THR A 80 1.87 -7.40 2.96
C THR A 80 1.72 -8.91 3.03
N ILE A 81 2.30 -9.55 4.06
CA ILE A 81 2.18 -10.99 4.24
C ILE A 81 0.72 -11.38 4.51
N ASP A 82 -0.01 -10.56 5.28
CA ASP A 82 -1.43 -10.81 5.52
C ASP A 82 -2.23 -10.80 4.21
N ILE A 83 -1.93 -9.86 3.31
CA ILE A 83 -2.61 -9.81 2.01
C ILE A 83 -2.32 -11.05 1.20
N ILE A 84 -1.05 -11.48 1.14
CA ILE A 84 -0.65 -12.66 0.38
C ILE A 84 -1.32 -13.92 0.93
N SER A 85 -1.38 -14.04 2.26
CA SER A 85 -1.87 -15.24 2.94
C SER A 85 -3.39 -15.30 3.03
N GLY A 86 -4.06 -14.18 2.84
CA GLY A 86 -5.50 -14.12 2.99
C GLY A 86 -6.23 -14.79 1.83
N PRO A 87 -7.50 -15.15 2.02
CA PRO A 87 -8.31 -15.69 0.93
C PRO A 87 -8.64 -14.60 -0.07
N ASP A 88 -8.97 -15.01 -1.31
CA ASP A 88 -9.50 -14.06 -2.29
C ASP A 88 -10.84 -13.55 -1.79
N LYS A 89 -11.13 -12.27 -2.11
CA LYS A 89 -12.42 -11.68 -1.77
C LYS A 89 -13.54 -12.40 -2.54
N PRO A 90 -14.73 -12.52 -1.94
CA PRO A 90 -15.84 -13.21 -2.62
C PRO A 90 -16.12 -12.69 -4.03
N GLY A 91 -15.98 -11.40 -4.26
CA GLY A 91 -16.19 -10.83 -5.59
C GLY A 91 -15.08 -11.15 -6.58
N SER A 92 -14.01 -11.79 -6.16
CA SER A 92 -12.88 -12.12 -7.01
C SER A 92 -13.00 -13.48 -7.71
N ARG A 93 -14.07 -14.17 -7.46
CA ARG A 93 -14.25 -15.51 -8.04
C ARG A 93 -14.74 -15.43 -9.47
#